data_68815668a7e00825f972a7a73eec012b
#
_entry.id   68815668a7e00825f972a7a73eec012b
#
_cell.length_a   1.000
_cell.length_b   1.000
_cell.length_c   1.000
_cell.angle_alpha   90.00
_cell.angle_beta   90.00
_cell.angle_gamma   90.00
#
_symmetry.space_group_name_H-M   'P 1'
#
loop_
_entity.id
_entity.type
_entity.pdbx_description
1 polymer ?
#
loop_
_entity_poly.entity_id
_entity_poly.type
_entity_poly.pdbx_seq_one_letter_code
_entity_poly.pdbx_strand_id
1 'polypeptide(L)'
;MSEMKTVVDPELAVAHLVFKVADLKSSCQFYSNLGLPPFVIEEKIAIVELRGGTHLVLLSVDEPAGEDVAESLTGQFHKRLSEQFDLMIEGKSLDELKKYRSELISRGIAAGEIPDEAVFGHYLFCIKDPDGNGITIYTSHANQ
;
A
#
# COMPACT_ATOMS: atom_id res chain seq x y z
N MET A 1 23.47 30.36 -2.21
CA MET A 1 22.84 30.44 -2.10
C MET A 1 21.91 30.62 -1.78
N SER A 2 21.60 30.67 -1.67
CA SER A 2 20.58 30.84 -1.51
C SER A 2 19.98 31.62 -1.22
N GLU A 3 20.01 32.16 -1.30
CA GLU A 3 19.35 32.98 -1.11
C GLU A 3 18.33 33.32 -1.54
N MET A 4 18.00 33.00 -1.64
CA MET A 4 17.10 33.24 -2.08
C MET A 4 15.89 33.07 -2.01
N LYS A 5 15.68 32.52 -1.31
CA LYS A 5 14.30 32.30 -1.53
C LYS A 5 13.48 33.08 -0.57
N THR A 6 12.65 33.94 -1.06
CA THR A 6 11.78 34.73 -0.21
C THR A 6 10.42 34.08 -0.03
N VAL A 7 10.08 33.10 -0.87
CA VAL A 7 8.83 32.34 -0.77
C VAL A 7 9.16 30.90 -0.48
N VAL A 8 8.55 30.35 0.56
CA VAL A 8 8.74 28.96 0.92
C VAL A 8 7.51 28.19 0.50
N ASP A 9 7.70 27.23 -0.38
CA ASP A 9 6.60 26.37 -0.81
C ASP A 9 6.20 25.43 0.33
N PRO A 10 4.92 25.11 0.46
CA PRO A 10 4.52 24.13 1.45
C PRO A 10 5.07 22.75 1.08
N GLU A 11 5.34 21.95 2.10
CA GLU A 11 5.73 20.59 1.86
C GLU A 11 4.51 19.80 1.41
N LEU A 12 4.72 18.93 0.44
CA LEU A 12 3.64 18.11 -0.09
C LEU A 12 3.76 16.70 0.44
N ALA A 13 2.63 16.08 0.70
CA ALA A 13 2.57 14.70 1.16
C ALA A 13 1.44 14.00 0.43
N VAL A 14 1.48 12.68 0.46
CA VAL A 14 0.41 11.89 -0.16
C VAL A 14 -0.79 11.92 0.77
N ALA A 15 -1.93 12.40 0.27
CA ALA A 15 -3.14 12.46 1.06
C ALA A 15 -3.93 11.14 0.97
N HIS A 16 -4.10 10.63 -0.24
CA HIS A 16 -4.93 9.46 -0.48
C HIS A 16 -4.32 8.58 -1.56
N LEU A 17 -4.53 7.28 -1.39
CA LEU A 17 -4.34 6.29 -2.44
C LEU A 17 -5.69 5.63 -2.62
N VAL A 18 -6.08 5.36 -3.86
CA VAL A 18 -7.39 4.80 -4.14
C VAL A 18 -7.24 3.47 -4.86
N PHE A 19 -7.78 2.41 -4.27
CA PHE A 19 -7.87 1.11 -4.91
C PHE A 19 -9.31 0.84 -5.27
N LYS A 20 -9.54 0.43 -6.51
CA LYS A 20 -10.86 -0.04 -6.92
C LYS A 20 -10.95 -1.51 -6.61
N VAL A 21 -11.97 -1.91 -5.88
CA VAL A 21 -12.11 -3.28 -5.41
C VAL A 21 -13.45 -3.83 -5.85
N ALA A 22 -13.49 -5.12 -6.14
CA ALA A 22 -14.71 -5.76 -6.59
C ALA A 22 -15.65 -6.06 -5.43
N ASP A 23 -15.10 -6.47 -4.29
CA ASP A 23 -15.90 -6.85 -3.12
C ASP A 23 -15.33 -6.14 -1.91
N LEU A 24 -16.03 -5.08 -1.48
CA LEU A 24 -15.55 -4.25 -0.40
C LEU A 24 -15.39 -5.05 0.89
N LYS A 25 -16.31 -5.97 1.15
CA LYS A 25 -16.24 -6.76 2.37
C LYS A 25 -14.99 -7.61 2.44
N SER A 26 -14.65 -8.28 1.34
CA SER A 26 -13.43 -9.08 1.29
C SER A 26 -12.19 -8.23 1.45
N SER A 27 -12.20 -7.05 0.83
CA SER A 27 -11.06 -6.14 0.94
C SER A 27 -10.90 -5.65 2.37
N CYS A 28 -12.00 -5.27 3.03
CA CYS A 28 -11.93 -4.83 4.42
C CYS A 28 -11.39 -5.93 5.32
N GLN A 29 -11.79 -7.18 5.08
CA GLN A 29 -11.29 -8.30 5.85
C GLN A 29 -9.80 -8.49 5.61
N PHE A 30 -9.36 -8.40 4.35
CA PHE A 30 -7.96 -8.53 4.02
C PHE A 30 -7.12 -7.47 4.74
N TYR A 31 -7.52 -6.20 4.63
CA TYR A 31 -6.73 -5.12 5.23
C TYR A 31 -6.77 -5.18 6.76
N SER A 32 -7.88 -5.62 7.34
CA SER A 32 -7.92 -5.86 8.79
C SER A 32 -6.92 -6.94 9.18
N ASN A 33 -6.85 -8.01 8.41
CA ASN A 33 -5.89 -9.10 8.69
C ASN A 33 -4.44 -8.65 8.51
N LEU A 34 -4.24 -7.68 7.62
CA LEU A 34 -2.92 -7.10 7.42
C LEU A 34 -2.48 -6.23 8.61
N GLY A 35 -3.45 -5.80 9.40
CA GLY A 35 -3.18 -4.91 10.52
C GLY A 35 -3.67 -3.49 10.27
N LEU A 36 -4.49 -3.31 9.24
CA LEU A 36 -4.97 -1.99 8.83
C LEU A 36 -6.50 -2.02 8.76
N PRO A 37 -7.17 -2.11 9.91
CA PRO A 37 -8.64 -2.13 9.90
C PRO A 37 -9.17 -0.78 9.42
N PRO A 38 -10.18 -0.80 8.54
CA PRO A 38 -10.78 0.46 8.10
C PRO A 38 -11.45 1.17 9.26
N PHE A 39 -11.37 2.48 9.29
CA PHE A 39 -12.05 3.28 10.30
C PHE A 39 -13.33 3.92 9.75
N VAL A 40 -13.53 3.87 8.45
CA VAL A 40 -14.78 4.27 7.81
C VAL A 40 -15.20 3.13 6.89
N ILE A 41 -16.43 2.65 7.04
CA ILE A 41 -16.99 1.64 6.16
C ILE A 41 -18.40 2.07 5.80
N GLU A 42 -18.65 2.26 4.52
CA GLU A 42 -19.96 2.57 4.00
C GLU A 42 -20.28 1.61 2.86
N GLU A 43 -21.39 1.81 2.20
CA GLU A 43 -21.84 0.82 1.23
C GLU A 43 -20.85 0.57 0.12
N LYS A 44 -20.21 1.62 -0.39
CA LYS A 44 -19.32 1.50 -1.53
C LYS A 44 -17.92 2.01 -1.29
N ILE A 45 -17.59 2.36 -0.05
CA ILE A 45 -16.29 2.94 0.24
C ILE A 45 -15.85 2.54 1.64
N ALA A 46 -14.57 2.29 1.79
CA ALA A 46 -13.95 2.11 3.09
C ALA A 46 -12.65 2.89 3.09
N ILE A 47 -12.26 3.36 4.25
CA ILE A 47 -11.06 4.18 4.38
C ILE A 47 -10.20 3.61 5.49
N VAL A 48 -8.92 3.43 5.17
CA VAL A 48 -7.90 2.92 6.08
C VAL A 48 -6.90 4.04 6.30
N GLU A 49 -6.51 4.26 7.54
CA GLU A 49 -5.49 5.26 7.84
C GLU A 49 -4.14 4.60 7.93
N LEU A 50 -3.18 5.15 7.19
CA LEU A 50 -1.80 4.68 7.24
C LEU A 50 -1.00 5.59 8.15
N ARG A 51 0.15 5.10 8.59
CA ARG A 51 1.04 5.89 9.41
C ARG A 51 1.42 7.16 8.64
N GLY A 52 1.39 8.29 9.33
CA GLY A 52 1.71 9.56 8.70
C GLY A 52 0.51 10.32 8.17
N GLY A 53 -0.68 9.78 8.33
CA GLY A 53 -1.90 10.49 7.96
C GLY A 53 -2.40 10.27 6.54
N THR A 54 -1.70 9.45 5.76
CA THR A 54 -2.17 9.09 4.43
C THR A 54 -3.33 8.10 4.54
N HIS A 55 -4.35 8.29 3.73
CA HIS A 55 -5.50 7.38 3.72
C HIS A 55 -5.48 6.50 2.48
N LEU A 56 -5.76 5.23 2.69
CA LEU A 56 -6.03 4.30 1.60
C LEU A 56 -7.54 4.20 1.48
N VAL A 57 -8.04 4.55 0.32
CA VAL A 57 -9.48 4.52 0.03
C VAL A 57 -9.76 3.27 -0.80
N LEU A 58 -10.66 2.43 -0.30
CA LEU A 58 -11.12 1.25 -1.02
C LEU A 58 -12.48 1.60 -1.61
N LEU A 59 -12.55 1.64 -2.92
CA LEU A 59 -13.75 2.07 -3.62
C LEU A 59 -14.35 0.88 -4.37
N SER A 60 -15.56 0.49 -3.95
CA SER A 60 -16.23 -0.63 -4.60
C SER A 60 -16.74 -0.22 -5.96
N VAL A 61 -16.40 -1.02 -6.96
CA VAL A 61 -16.84 -0.77 -8.33
C VAL A 61 -17.56 -2.01 -8.84
N ASP A 62 -18.73 -1.80 -9.44
CA ASP A 62 -19.53 -2.90 -9.95
C ASP A 62 -19.06 -3.36 -11.31
N GLU A 63 -18.42 -2.46 -12.04
CA GLU A 63 -17.98 -2.75 -13.40
C GLU A 63 -16.62 -2.14 -13.63
N PRO A 64 -15.85 -2.71 -14.54
CA PRO A 64 -14.53 -2.20 -14.85
C PRO A 64 -14.54 -0.94 -15.71
N ALA A 65 -15.62 -0.18 -15.67
CA ALA A 65 -15.71 1.03 -16.49
C ALA A 65 -14.55 1.98 -16.24
N GLY A 66 -14.11 2.01 -14.98
CA GLY A 66 -12.95 2.86 -14.63
C GLY A 66 -11.67 2.40 -15.28
N GLU A 67 -11.58 1.11 -15.60
CA GLU A 67 -10.38 0.59 -16.24
C GLU A 67 -10.24 1.13 -17.66
N ASP A 68 -11.35 1.16 -18.40
CA ASP A 68 -11.28 1.64 -19.77
C ASP A 68 -10.81 3.08 -19.83
N VAL A 69 -11.35 3.91 -18.94
CA VAL A 69 -10.95 5.31 -18.90
C VAL A 69 -9.48 5.44 -18.51
N ALA A 70 -9.11 4.71 -17.47
CA ALA A 70 -7.74 4.77 -16.99
C ALA A 70 -6.77 4.26 -18.06
N GLU A 71 -7.15 3.20 -18.76
CA GLU A 71 -6.30 2.64 -19.78
C GLU A 71 -6.13 3.59 -20.96
N SER A 72 -7.21 4.26 -21.34
CA SER A 72 -7.13 5.20 -22.44
C SER A 72 -6.28 6.44 -22.10
N LEU A 73 -6.23 6.77 -20.81
CA LEU A 73 -5.45 7.94 -20.38
C LEU A 73 -4.01 7.60 -20.07
N THR A 74 -3.75 6.44 -19.50
CA THR A 74 -2.42 6.11 -19.01
C THR A 74 -1.82 4.86 -19.66
N GLY A 75 -2.63 4.04 -20.33
CA GLY A 75 -2.14 2.85 -21.00
C GLY A 75 -1.42 1.91 -20.05
N GLN A 76 -0.24 1.49 -20.46
CA GLN A 76 0.54 0.54 -19.67
C GLN A 76 1.03 1.13 -18.36
N PHE A 77 1.15 2.44 -18.30
CA PHE A 77 1.59 3.09 -17.08
C PHE A 77 0.58 2.88 -15.97
N HIS A 78 -0.70 3.01 -16.31
CA HIS A 78 -1.76 2.76 -15.33
C HIS A 78 -1.70 1.32 -14.81
N LYS A 79 -1.47 0.38 -15.71
CA LYS A 79 -1.41 -1.02 -15.32
C LYS A 79 -0.30 -1.29 -14.34
N ARG A 80 0.86 -0.64 -14.55
CA ARG A 80 1.97 -0.80 -13.63
C ARG A 80 1.67 -0.21 -12.27
N LEU A 81 1.01 0.93 -12.25
CA LEU A 81 0.66 1.57 -10.99
C LEU A 81 -0.35 0.76 -10.19
N SER A 82 -1.26 0.08 -10.90
CA SER A 82 -2.27 -0.71 -10.20
C SER A 82 -1.71 -2.01 -9.65
N GLU A 83 -0.47 -2.36 -10.02
CA GLU A 83 0.12 -3.59 -9.55
C GLU A 83 1.07 -3.40 -8.38
N GLN A 84 1.27 -2.16 -7.94
CA GLN A 84 2.30 -1.91 -6.93
C GLN A 84 1.84 -0.88 -5.91
N PHE A 85 1.93 -1.26 -4.66
CA PHE A 85 1.64 -0.40 -3.54
C PHE A 85 2.63 -0.76 -2.45
N ASP A 86 3.40 0.22 -1.99
CA ASP A 86 4.49 -0.03 -1.05
C ASP A 86 4.10 0.46 0.34
N LEU A 87 4.29 -0.40 1.32
CA LEU A 87 4.11 -0.07 2.73
C LEU A 87 5.43 -0.28 3.44
N MET A 88 5.63 0.42 4.53
CA MET A 88 6.86 0.31 5.30
C MET A 88 6.50 0.14 6.77
N ILE A 89 7.09 -0.88 7.41
CA ILE A 89 6.92 -1.04 8.84
C ILE A 89 7.85 -0.07 9.55
N GLU A 90 7.60 0.16 10.84
CA GLU A 90 8.49 1.03 11.61
C GLU A 90 9.85 0.37 11.86
N GLY A 91 9.85 -0.94 11.96
CA GLY A 91 11.06 -1.67 12.28
C GLY A 91 12.09 -1.61 11.17
N LYS A 92 13.35 -1.70 11.57
CA LYS A 92 14.46 -1.63 10.62
C LYS A 92 15.16 -2.96 10.43
N SER A 93 14.85 -3.96 11.24
CA SER A 93 15.61 -5.19 11.22
C SER A 93 14.90 -6.27 10.41
N LEU A 94 15.71 -7.18 9.88
CA LEU A 94 15.20 -8.34 9.17
C LEU A 94 14.33 -9.21 10.10
N ASP A 95 14.72 -9.31 11.38
CA ASP A 95 13.96 -10.12 12.32
C ASP A 95 12.56 -9.59 12.52
N GLU A 96 12.41 -8.28 12.60
CA GLU A 96 11.10 -7.67 12.74
C GLU A 96 10.23 -7.95 11.52
N LEU A 97 10.82 -7.88 10.34
CA LEU A 97 10.08 -8.16 9.12
C LEU A 97 9.68 -9.62 9.04
N LYS A 98 10.58 -10.53 9.41
CA LYS A 98 10.28 -11.96 9.41
C LYS A 98 9.15 -12.28 10.37
N LYS A 99 9.15 -11.65 11.53
CA LYS A 99 8.10 -11.87 12.52
C LYS A 99 6.75 -11.42 11.98
N TYR A 100 6.72 -10.24 11.39
CA TYR A 100 5.48 -9.72 10.81
C TYR A 100 4.98 -10.61 9.68
N ARG A 101 5.89 -11.04 8.81
CA ARG A 101 5.53 -11.95 7.72
C ARG A 101 4.90 -13.23 8.24
N SER A 102 5.49 -13.82 9.29
CA SER A 102 4.95 -15.03 9.88
C SER A 102 3.56 -14.82 10.45
N GLU A 103 3.33 -13.67 11.07
CA GLU A 103 2.01 -13.36 11.60
C GLU A 103 0.98 -13.21 10.49
N LEU A 104 1.35 -12.60 9.39
CA LEU A 104 0.42 -12.46 8.26
C LEU A 104 0.05 -13.83 7.70
N ILE A 105 1.02 -14.72 7.58
CA ILE A 105 0.75 -16.07 7.09
C ILE A 105 -0.22 -16.77 8.04
N SER A 106 -0.04 -16.61 9.35
CA SER A 106 -0.93 -17.23 10.33
C SER A 106 -2.35 -16.68 10.25
N ARG A 107 -2.50 -15.49 9.69
CA ARG A 107 -3.83 -14.86 9.50
C ARG A 107 -4.42 -15.16 8.13
N GLY A 108 -3.80 -16.03 7.36
CA GLY A 108 -4.33 -16.43 6.07
C GLY A 108 -3.86 -15.63 4.88
N ILE A 109 -2.86 -14.77 5.05
CA ILE A 109 -2.31 -13.98 3.95
C ILE A 109 -1.09 -14.69 3.40
N ALA A 110 -1.13 -15.05 2.12
CA ALA A 110 0.04 -15.65 1.47
C ALA A 110 1.08 -14.56 1.27
N ALA A 111 2.34 -14.88 1.58
CA ALA A 111 3.42 -13.92 1.49
C ALA A 111 4.60 -14.52 0.75
N GLY A 112 5.21 -13.73 -0.13
CA GLY A 112 6.39 -14.15 -0.83
C GLY A 112 7.60 -14.25 0.09
N GLU A 113 8.69 -14.77 -0.45
CA GLU A 113 9.92 -14.92 0.32
C GLU A 113 10.60 -13.57 0.50
N ILE A 114 11.35 -13.45 1.57
CA ILE A 114 12.19 -12.28 1.78
C ILE A 114 13.55 -12.59 1.17
N PRO A 115 14.01 -11.78 0.18
CA PRO A 115 15.32 -12.01 -0.41
C PRO A 115 16.44 -11.94 0.64
N ASP A 116 17.52 -12.66 0.39
CA ASP A 116 18.62 -12.73 1.35
C ASP A 116 19.33 -11.40 1.53
N GLU A 117 19.34 -10.59 0.49
CA GLU A 117 20.06 -9.32 0.54
C GLU A 117 19.08 -8.15 0.52
N ALA A 118 19.44 -7.10 1.25
CA ALA A 118 18.64 -5.89 1.27
C ALA A 118 18.69 -5.20 -0.09
N VAL A 119 17.60 -4.51 -0.44
CA VAL A 119 17.49 -3.74 -1.67
C VAL A 119 17.39 -2.28 -1.26
N PHE A 120 18.37 -1.48 -1.67
CA PHE A 120 18.43 -0.06 -1.32
C PHE A 120 18.26 0.19 0.19
N GLY A 121 18.87 -0.69 0.99
CA GLY A 121 18.83 -0.52 2.45
C GLY A 121 17.58 -1.06 3.11
N HIS A 122 16.73 -1.77 2.37
CA HIS A 122 15.49 -2.34 2.92
C HIS A 122 15.44 -3.84 2.69
N TYR A 123 14.90 -4.55 3.67
CA TYR A 123 14.39 -5.89 3.42
C TYR A 123 12.93 -5.77 3.07
N LEU A 124 12.40 -6.73 2.32
CA LEU A 124 11.04 -6.63 1.83
C LEU A 124 10.45 -8.00 1.53
N PHE A 125 9.12 -8.06 1.44
CA PHE A 125 8.39 -9.18 0.87
C PHE A 125 7.11 -8.66 0.24
N CYS A 126 6.51 -9.48 -0.62
CA CYS A 126 5.32 -9.08 -1.37
C CYS A 126 4.13 -9.91 -0.98
N ILE A 127 2.96 -9.29 -1.00
CA ILE A 127 1.67 -9.95 -0.83
C ILE A 127 0.73 -9.41 -1.90
N LYS A 128 -0.44 -10.00 -2.01
CA LYS A 128 -1.46 -9.51 -2.93
C LYS A 128 -2.78 -9.40 -2.21
N ASP A 129 -3.52 -8.34 -2.51
CA ASP A 129 -4.86 -8.19 -1.96
C ASP A 129 -5.85 -9.05 -2.77
N PRO A 130 -7.14 -9.13 -2.35
CA PRO A 130 -8.10 -9.98 -3.06
C PRO A 130 -8.32 -9.62 -4.52
N ASP A 131 -8.03 -8.41 -4.92
CA ASP A 131 -8.17 -7.99 -6.31
C ASP A 131 -6.89 -8.15 -7.11
N GLY A 132 -5.86 -8.74 -6.51
CA GLY A 132 -4.60 -8.96 -7.20
C GLY A 132 -3.65 -7.77 -7.16
N ASN A 133 -3.97 -6.75 -6.39
CA ASN A 133 -3.06 -5.62 -6.25
C ASN A 133 -1.83 -6.04 -5.47
N GLY A 134 -0.66 -5.77 -6.02
CA GLY A 134 0.59 -6.11 -5.37
C GLY A 134 0.93 -5.12 -4.28
N ILE A 135 1.27 -5.64 -3.11
CA ILE A 135 1.69 -4.82 -1.98
C ILE A 135 3.07 -5.30 -1.57
N THR A 136 4.02 -4.38 -1.51
CA THR A 136 5.35 -4.69 -1.03
C THR A 136 5.52 -4.10 0.36
N ILE A 137 5.98 -4.92 1.29
CA ILE A 137 6.19 -4.52 2.68
C ILE A 137 7.68 -4.38 2.90
N TYR A 138 8.10 -3.20 3.32
CA TYR A 138 9.51 -2.85 3.52
C TYR A 138 9.83 -2.61 4.98
N THR A 139 11.07 -2.88 5.36
CA THR A 139 11.60 -2.32 6.61
C THR A 139 11.89 -0.84 6.40
N SER A 140 11.98 -0.10 7.49
CA SER A 140 12.53 1.25 7.44
C SER A 140 14.03 1.15 7.13
N HIS A 141 14.63 2.26 6.73
CA HIS A 141 16.06 2.28 6.40
C HIS A 141 16.88 1.89 7.61
N ALA A 142 17.76 0.91 7.42
CA ALA A 142 18.55 0.40 8.52
C ALA A 142 19.56 1.41 9.04
N ASN A 143 19.96 2.37 8.22
CA ASN A 143 21.00 3.33 8.56
C ASN A 143 20.47 4.67 9.03
N GLN A 144 19.24 4.72 9.49
CA GLN A 144 18.67 5.97 9.97
C GLN A 144 18.31 5.93 11.42
#